data_ba4208426212f14223a64665f2615a16
#
_entry.id   ba4208426212f14223a64665f2615a16
#
_cell.length_a   1.000
_cell.length_b   1.000
_cell.length_c   1.000
_cell.angle_alpha   90.00
_cell.angle_beta   90.00
_cell.angle_gamma   90.00
#
_symmetry.space_group_name_H-M   'P 1'
#
loop_
_entity.id
_entity.type
_entity.pdbx_description
1 polymer ?
#
loop_
_entity_poly.entity_id
_entity_poly.type
_entity_poly.pdbx_seq_one_letter_code
_entity_poly.pdbx_strand_id
1 'polypeptide(L)'
;MDLNFNGYEEQNKEQQEQMNNKRIKKGIIITLIICLVVGLGTFFLCSMLLNSNKKEKQSQGEEISIANESVKILYDNVTYGVRGSRNDKFIKEQSVTLDSFTNYEKFYYALQYVLPGDLYSTNQKDQSGNIIYRLPTSKIDSYMKEFFGPNVKYTYENSLTYTFLFSKEGKNVGKMTYNQINGAYDIVFGSYLDNIKNDKLVKDYYTKLYKAYILDDNTLRIEEKVIFTTLTQSSNYNGEFYSLAIYKDNAHTNLIEQKANMNKDEIIALNLSVDNYINKAATVSYYFKVNGTNYYFDHSTIS
;
A
#
# COMPACT_ATOMS: atom_id res chain seq x y z
N MET A 1 63.72 9.01 32.11
CA MET A 1 62.24 8.79 31.99
C MET A 1 61.83 9.20 30.58
N ASP A 2 61.94 8.29 29.64
CA ASP A 2 61.59 8.56 28.25
C ASP A 2 60.12 8.31 28.05
N LEU A 3 59.38 9.36 27.81
CA LEU A 3 57.96 9.29 27.47
C LEU A 3 57.83 8.83 26.00
N ASN A 4 57.25 7.65 25.84
CA ASN A 4 57.04 6.99 24.56
C ASN A 4 55.93 7.71 23.75
N PHE A 5 56.30 8.64 22.88
CA PHE A 5 55.41 9.43 22.02
C PHE A 5 54.88 8.65 20.78
N ASN A 6 55.43 7.49 20.48
CA ASN A 6 55.10 6.74 19.26
C ASN A 6 53.68 6.12 19.23
N GLY A 7 53.07 5.85 20.36
CA GLY A 7 51.73 5.26 20.41
C GLY A 7 50.58 6.21 20.06
N TYR A 8 50.75 7.51 20.21
CA TYR A 8 49.70 8.49 19.89
C TYR A 8 49.65 8.84 18.41
N GLU A 9 50.76 8.77 17.70
CA GLU A 9 50.80 9.01 16.25
C GLU A 9 50.22 7.86 15.45
N GLU A 10 50.42 6.62 15.85
CA GLU A 10 49.81 5.46 15.22
C GLU A 10 48.29 5.40 15.39
N GLN A 11 47.78 5.67 16.59
CA GLN A 11 46.32 5.71 16.80
C GLN A 11 45.64 6.86 16.01
N ASN A 12 46.27 8.00 15.85
CA ASN A 12 45.74 9.09 15.05
C ASN A 12 45.76 8.77 13.54
N LYS A 13 46.76 8.03 13.05
CA LYS A 13 46.80 7.56 11.65
C LYS A 13 45.69 6.54 11.37
N GLU A 14 45.48 5.54 12.23
CA GLU A 14 44.41 4.57 12.09
C GLU A 14 43.00 5.21 12.14
N GLN A 15 42.78 6.18 13.02
CA GLN A 15 41.50 6.92 13.06
C GLN A 15 41.30 7.80 11.82
N GLN A 16 42.33 8.42 11.28
CA GLN A 16 42.23 9.16 10.01
C GLN A 16 41.99 8.24 8.81
N GLU A 17 42.62 7.08 8.75
CA GLU A 17 42.37 6.11 7.70
C GLU A 17 40.95 5.52 7.78
N GLN A 18 40.43 5.24 8.97
CA GLN A 18 39.05 4.79 9.15
C GLN A 18 38.03 5.86 8.77
N MET A 19 38.29 7.13 9.09
CA MET A 19 37.42 8.25 8.67
C MET A 19 37.48 8.50 7.17
N ASN A 20 38.63 8.38 6.54
CA ASN A 20 38.78 8.49 5.09
C ASN A 20 38.08 7.33 4.35
N ASN A 21 38.24 6.11 4.84
CA ASN A 21 37.54 4.96 4.28
C ASN A 21 36.01 5.04 4.42
N LYS A 22 35.49 5.60 5.54
CA LYS A 22 34.06 5.91 5.69
C LYS A 22 33.59 7.01 4.73
N ARG A 23 34.40 8.05 4.50
CA ARG A 23 34.07 9.13 3.55
C ARG A 23 34.07 8.62 2.10
N ILE A 24 35.06 7.79 1.72
CA ILE A 24 35.17 7.16 0.40
C ILE A 24 33.97 6.24 0.16
N LYS A 25 33.60 5.36 1.13
CA LYS A 25 32.41 4.50 1.01
C LYS A 25 31.12 5.31 0.89
N LYS A 26 30.94 6.39 1.66
CA LYS A 26 29.78 7.30 1.50
C LYS A 26 29.79 8.00 0.14
N GLY A 27 30.94 8.46 -0.35
CA GLY A 27 31.08 9.05 -1.67
C GLY A 27 30.70 8.08 -2.79
N ILE A 28 31.18 6.83 -2.73
CA ILE A 28 30.84 5.78 -3.71
C ILE A 28 29.33 5.47 -3.70
N ILE A 29 28.71 5.38 -2.53
CA ILE A 29 27.26 5.13 -2.41
C ILE A 29 26.47 6.30 -3.01
N ILE A 30 26.84 7.54 -2.72
CA ILE A 30 26.19 8.73 -3.27
C ILE A 30 26.38 8.78 -4.81
N THR A 31 27.56 8.47 -5.31
CA THR A 31 27.84 8.43 -6.76
C THR A 31 27.03 7.32 -7.44
N LEU A 32 26.92 6.14 -6.84
CA LEU A 32 26.08 5.05 -7.36
C LEU A 32 24.59 5.44 -7.38
N ILE A 33 24.09 6.11 -6.36
CA ILE A 33 22.70 6.61 -6.31
C ILE A 33 22.49 7.68 -7.41
N ILE A 34 23.42 8.60 -7.59
CA ILE A 34 23.35 9.63 -8.65
C ILE A 34 23.41 8.97 -10.02
N CYS A 35 24.28 8.00 -10.25
CA CYS A 35 24.36 7.26 -11.52
C CYS A 35 23.09 6.46 -11.82
N LEU A 36 22.44 5.89 -10.78
CA LEU A 36 21.15 5.19 -10.89
C LEU A 36 20.03 6.16 -11.26
N VAL A 37 19.97 7.32 -10.61
CA VAL A 37 18.96 8.37 -10.88
C VAL A 37 19.18 9.00 -12.27
N VAL A 38 20.43 9.28 -12.65
CA VAL A 38 20.76 9.82 -13.98
C VAL A 38 20.57 8.75 -15.08
N GLY A 39 20.93 7.50 -14.81
CA GLY A 39 20.72 6.38 -15.75
C GLY A 39 19.25 6.09 -16.02
N LEU A 40 18.42 6.14 -15.00
CA LEU A 40 16.96 6.02 -15.15
C LEU A 40 16.35 7.25 -15.85
N GLY A 41 16.83 8.46 -15.54
CA GLY A 41 16.38 9.70 -16.19
C GLY A 41 16.77 9.77 -17.66
N THR A 42 17.97 9.33 -18.04
CA THR A 42 18.44 9.31 -19.45
C THR A 42 17.77 8.20 -20.26
N PHE A 43 17.50 7.05 -19.67
CA PHE A 43 16.71 5.99 -20.32
C PHE A 43 15.28 6.47 -20.62
N PHE A 44 14.64 7.21 -19.69
CA PHE A 44 13.35 7.82 -19.88
C PHE A 44 13.33 8.90 -20.99
N LEU A 45 14.35 9.77 -21.04
CA LEU A 45 14.49 10.80 -22.07
C LEU A 45 14.80 10.20 -23.46
N CYS A 46 15.61 9.17 -23.57
CA CYS A 46 15.89 8.51 -24.84
C CYS A 46 14.68 7.74 -25.38
N SER A 47 13.84 7.12 -24.51
CA SER A 47 12.61 6.48 -24.97
C SER A 47 11.57 7.49 -25.45
N MET A 48 11.51 8.70 -24.88
CA MET A 48 10.65 9.79 -25.36
C MET A 48 11.07 10.33 -26.73
N LEU A 49 12.37 10.41 -27.01
CA LEU A 49 12.87 10.99 -28.29
C LEU A 49 12.78 10.00 -29.47
N LEU A 50 12.71 8.71 -29.23
CA LEU A 50 12.60 7.69 -30.27
C LEU A 50 11.16 7.44 -30.75
N ASN A 51 10.15 7.98 -30.09
CA ASN A 51 8.73 7.69 -30.38
C ASN A 51 7.92 8.84 -31.03
N SER A 52 8.57 9.93 -31.50
CA SER A 52 7.85 11.06 -32.09
C SER A 52 7.24 10.83 -33.50
N ASN A 53 7.26 9.60 -34.01
CA ASN A 53 6.75 9.28 -35.36
C ASN A 53 5.78 8.08 -35.37
N LYS A 54 4.77 8.03 -34.51
CA LYS A 54 3.64 7.10 -34.69
C LYS A 54 2.31 7.82 -34.62
N LYS A 55 1.56 7.67 -35.75
CA LYS A 55 0.20 8.15 -35.99
C LYS A 55 -0.75 7.89 -34.82
N GLU A 56 -1.66 8.84 -34.60
CA GLU A 56 -2.82 8.81 -33.69
C GLU A 56 -3.52 7.44 -33.66
N LYS A 57 -3.11 6.59 -32.72
CA LYS A 57 -3.98 5.62 -32.09
C LYS A 57 -4.35 6.21 -30.73
N GLN A 58 -5.66 6.19 -30.40
CA GLN A 58 -6.13 6.49 -29.03
C GLN A 58 -5.12 5.92 -28.04
N SER A 59 -4.40 6.78 -27.32
CA SER A 59 -3.23 6.35 -26.56
C SER A 59 -3.67 5.50 -25.37
N GLN A 60 -3.49 4.21 -25.52
CA GLN A 60 -3.66 3.29 -24.40
C GLN A 60 -2.56 3.46 -23.34
N GLY A 61 -1.57 4.31 -23.60
CA GLY A 61 -0.35 4.43 -22.84
C GLY A 61 0.66 3.32 -23.13
N GLU A 62 1.88 3.46 -22.63
CA GLU A 62 2.93 2.44 -22.71
C GLU A 62 2.72 1.39 -21.61
N GLU A 63 2.54 0.12 -22.00
CA GLU A 63 2.42 -0.98 -21.03
C GLU A 63 3.76 -1.23 -20.34
N ILE A 64 3.75 -1.22 -19.02
CA ILE A 64 4.92 -1.51 -18.17
C ILE A 64 4.73 -2.80 -17.39
N SER A 65 5.83 -3.39 -16.96
CA SER A 65 5.79 -4.67 -16.23
C SER A 65 5.10 -4.52 -14.86
N ILE A 66 4.09 -5.33 -14.58
CA ILE A 66 3.48 -5.46 -13.25
C ILE A 66 4.44 -6.07 -12.21
N ALA A 67 5.59 -6.63 -12.64
CA ALA A 67 6.65 -7.07 -11.74
C ALA A 67 7.51 -5.91 -11.23
N ASN A 68 7.37 -4.70 -11.80
CA ASN A 68 8.04 -3.49 -11.33
C ASN A 68 7.68 -3.23 -9.86
N GLU A 69 8.70 -2.99 -9.03
CA GLU A 69 8.55 -2.81 -7.60
C GLU A 69 7.66 -1.61 -7.25
N SER A 70 7.82 -0.49 -7.96
CA SER A 70 6.99 0.71 -7.76
C SER A 70 5.52 0.45 -8.05
N VAL A 71 5.21 -0.34 -9.11
CA VAL A 71 3.84 -0.73 -9.45
C VAL A 71 3.24 -1.56 -8.33
N LYS A 72 3.99 -2.55 -7.81
CA LYS A 72 3.53 -3.39 -6.70
C LYS A 72 3.28 -2.60 -5.43
N ILE A 73 4.23 -1.73 -5.04
CA ILE A 73 4.09 -0.89 -3.84
C ILE A 73 2.85 0.00 -3.95
N LEU A 74 2.65 0.69 -5.06
CA LEU A 74 1.49 1.56 -5.25
C LEU A 74 0.17 0.76 -5.25
N TYR A 75 0.16 -0.40 -5.90
CA TYR A 75 -1.00 -1.30 -5.89
C TYR A 75 -1.32 -1.79 -4.47
N ASP A 76 -0.31 -2.24 -3.73
CA ASP A 76 -0.48 -2.73 -2.36
C ASP A 76 -0.96 -1.60 -1.43
N ASN A 77 -0.41 -0.40 -1.59
CA ASN A 77 -0.79 0.77 -0.78
C ASN A 77 -2.26 1.15 -0.95
N VAL A 78 -2.83 1.03 -2.16
CA VAL A 78 -4.26 1.34 -2.36
C VAL A 78 -5.16 0.17 -2.02
N THR A 79 -4.75 -1.08 -2.27
CA THR A 79 -5.63 -2.24 -2.18
C THR A 79 -5.64 -2.88 -0.80
N TYR A 80 -4.48 -3.12 -0.21
CA TYR A 80 -4.37 -3.87 1.04
C TYR A 80 -4.23 -2.98 2.26
N GLY A 81 -3.70 -1.76 2.08
CA GLY A 81 -3.49 -0.89 3.22
C GLY A 81 -2.80 -1.65 4.36
N VAL A 82 -2.77 -1.07 5.52
CA VAL A 82 -1.95 -1.53 6.64
C VAL A 82 -2.39 -2.81 7.32
N ARG A 83 -3.59 -3.33 7.08
CA ARG A 83 -4.09 -4.46 7.88
C ARG A 83 -4.01 -5.81 7.19
N GLY A 84 -3.47 -5.89 5.97
CA GLY A 84 -3.53 -7.11 5.17
C GLY A 84 -4.97 -7.53 4.85
N SER A 85 -5.96 -6.67 5.11
CA SER A 85 -7.32 -6.76 4.62
C SER A 85 -7.51 -5.72 3.54
N ARG A 86 -8.04 -6.16 2.43
CA ARG A 86 -8.33 -5.29 1.30
C ARG A 86 -9.34 -4.21 1.70
N ASN A 87 -9.13 -2.99 1.20
CA ASN A 87 -10.15 -1.96 1.25
C ASN A 87 -11.17 -2.20 0.13
N ASP A 88 -12.39 -2.55 0.50
CA ASP A 88 -13.47 -2.87 -0.42
C ASP A 88 -14.01 -1.66 -1.19
N LYS A 89 -13.70 -0.42 -0.78
CA LYS A 89 -14.21 0.81 -1.38
C LYS A 89 -14.00 0.83 -2.90
N PHE A 90 -12.80 0.50 -3.35
CA PHE A 90 -12.43 0.55 -4.78
C PHE A 90 -13.15 -0.46 -5.67
N ILE A 91 -13.69 -1.52 -5.08
CA ILE A 91 -14.44 -2.54 -5.82
C ILE A 91 -15.95 -2.40 -5.66
N LYS A 92 -16.40 -1.67 -4.62
CA LYS A 92 -17.83 -1.45 -4.35
C LYS A 92 -18.36 -0.16 -4.97
N GLU A 93 -17.52 0.86 -5.10
CA GLU A 93 -17.88 2.14 -5.69
C GLU A 93 -17.43 2.22 -7.15
N GLN A 94 -18.30 2.74 -8.02
CA GLN A 94 -18.01 2.83 -9.46
C GLN A 94 -16.86 3.78 -9.77
N SER A 95 -16.67 4.80 -8.95
CA SER A 95 -15.56 5.73 -9.01
C SER A 95 -15.19 6.20 -7.61
N VAL A 96 -13.89 6.21 -7.32
CA VAL A 96 -13.34 6.72 -6.05
C VAL A 96 -12.38 7.86 -6.37
N THR A 97 -12.62 9.04 -5.79
CA THR A 97 -11.77 10.23 -5.90
C THR A 97 -11.29 10.64 -4.51
N LEU A 98 -10.47 11.68 -4.41
CA LEU A 98 -10.03 12.20 -3.11
C LEU A 98 -11.20 12.62 -2.20
N ASP A 99 -12.29 13.12 -2.80
CA ASP A 99 -13.49 13.54 -2.07
C ASP A 99 -14.36 12.38 -1.61
N SER A 100 -14.17 11.19 -2.16
CA SER A 100 -14.82 9.95 -1.72
C SER A 100 -14.32 9.47 -0.35
N PHE A 101 -13.16 9.92 0.10
CA PHE A 101 -12.58 9.50 1.37
C PHE A 101 -13.07 10.37 2.52
N THR A 102 -13.59 9.73 3.54
CA THR A 102 -13.79 10.36 4.85
C THR A 102 -12.46 10.80 5.45
N ASN A 103 -12.49 11.72 6.40
CA ASN A 103 -11.28 12.16 7.10
C ASN A 103 -10.57 10.98 7.80
N TYR A 104 -11.33 10.09 8.42
CA TYR A 104 -10.82 8.87 9.05
C TYR A 104 -10.11 7.94 8.07
N GLU A 105 -10.68 7.70 6.88
CA GLU A 105 -10.05 6.89 5.83
C GLU A 105 -8.74 7.52 5.33
N LYS A 106 -8.69 8.85 5.22
CA LYS A 106 -7.44 9.55 4.85
C LYS A 106 -6.34 9.28 5.87
N PHE A 107 -6.65 9.39 7.16
CA PHE A 107 -5.69 9.01 8.21
C PHE A 107 -5.25 7.57 8.08
N TYR A 108 -6.16 6.67 7.78
CA TYR A 108 -5.88 5.27 7.63
C TYR A 108 -4.83 4.99 6.56
N TYR A 109 -4.95 5.64 5.40
CA TYR A 109 -3.97 5.53 4.32
C TYR A 109 -2.64 6.21 4.65
N ALA A 110 -2.64 7.35 5.33
CA ALA A 110 -1.40 8.03 5.73
C ALA A 110 -0.61 7.21 6.76
N LEU A 111 -1.30 6.63 7.74
CA LEU A 111 -0.66 5.89 8.83
C LEU A 111 0.02 4.59 8.39
N GLN A 112 -0.26 4.06 7.19
CA GLN A 112 0.45 2.91 6.65
C GLN A 112 1.95 3.19 6.40
N TYR A 113 2.34 4.44 6.20
CA TYR A 113 3.72 4.84 5.96
C TYR A 113 4.52 5.05 7.25
N VAL A 114 3.86 5.04 8.42
CA VAL A 114 4.53 5.28 9.71
C VAL A 114 5.51 4.16 10.02
N LEU A 115 6.75 4.54 10.27
CA LEU A 115 7.83 3.65 10.66
C LEU A 115 8.06 3.70 12.18
N PRO A 116 8.67 2.67 12.79
CA PRO A 116 9.03 2.70 14.22
C PRO A 116 9.85 3.94 14.60
N GLY A 117 10.74 4.39 13.72
CA GLY A 117 11.60 5.56 13.94
C GLY A 117 10.87 6.91 13.89
N ASP A 118 9.60 6.96 13.46
CA ASP A 118 8.78 8.17 13.51
C ASP A 118 8.18 8.42 14.90
N LEU A 119 8.18 7.36 15.73
CA LEU A 119 7.65 7.39 17.09
C LEU A 119 8.77 7.63 18.08
N TYR A 120 8.50 8.47 19.07
CA TYR A 120 9.41 8.62 20.20
C TYR A 120 8.68 8.42 21.52
N SER A 121 9.36 7.81 22.49
CA SER A 121 8.85 7.65 23.84
C SER A 121 8.82 8.99 24.56
N THR A 122 7.71 9.32 25.22
CA THR A 122 7.61 10.53 26.05
C THR A 122 8.17 10.30 27.45
N ASN A 123 8.55 9.07 27.82
CA ASN A 123 8.84 8.62 29.19
C ASN A 123 7.67 8.80 30.18
N GLN A 124 6.49 9.15 29.66
CA GLN A 124 5.24 9.22 30.45
C GLN A 124 4.47 7.91 30.31
N LYS A 125 3.64 7.64 31.29
CA LYS A 125 2.75 6.48 31.30
C LYS A 125 1.30 6.93 31.39
N ASP A 126 0.41 6.13 30.80
CA ASP A 126 -1.03 6.26 30.96
C ASP A 126 -1.48 5.79 32.37
N GLN A 127 -2.78 5.89 32.65
CA GLN A 127 -3.35 5.43 33.92
C GLN A 127 -3.18 3.92 34.19
N SER A 128 -2.94 3.16 33.14
CA SER A 128 -2.71 1.70 33.20
C SER A 128 -1.23 1.33 33.27
N GLY A 129 -0.33 2.33 33.28
CA GLY A 129 1.12 2.13 33.36
C GLY A 129 1.81 1.87 32.01
N ASN A 130 1.09 1.98 30.88
CA ASN A 130 1.66 1.80 29.55
C ASN A 130 2.42 3.05 29.10
N ILE A 131 3.54 2.86 28.40
CA ILE A 131 4.35 3.94 27.87
C ILE A 131 3.54 4.69 26.80
N ILE A 132 3.57 6.04 26.86
CA ILE A 132 3.00 6.90 25.82
C ILE A 132 4.08 7.19 24.79
N TYR A 133 3.82 6.83 23.56
CA TYR A 133 4.62 7.20 22.38
C TYR A 133 3.99 8.42 21.72
N ARG A 134 4.79 9.16 20.94
CA ARG A 134 4.33 10.36 20.25
C ARG A 134 4.69 10.32 18.78
N LEU A 135 3.70 10.61 17.92
CA LEU A 135 3.86 10.78 16.48
C LEU A 135 3.59 12.24 16.11
N PRO A 136 4.60 12.99 15.63
CA PRO A 136 4.40 14.38 15.21
C PRO A 136 3.39 14.51 14.08
N THR A 137 2.52 15.53 14.13
CA THR A 137 1.57 15.80 13.03
C THR A 137 2.26 16.07 11.72
N SER A 138 3.45 16.68 11.74
CA SER A 138 4.25 16.92 10.53
C SER A 138 4.60 15.64 9.75
N LYS A 139 4.73 14.50 10.43
CA LYS A 139 4.90 13.20 9.79
C LYS A 139 3.61 12.76 9.09
N ILE A 140 2.47 12.90 9.78
CA ILE A 140 1.16 12.61 9.21
C ILE A 140 0.91 13.49 7.98
N ASP A 141 1.22 14.79 8.07
CA ASP A 141 1.08 15.75 6.95
C ASP A 141 1.92 15.34 5.74
N SER A 142 3.13 14.84 5.99
CA SER A 142 3.99 14.32 4.94
C SER A 142 3.37 13.09 4.26
N TYR A 143 2.89 12.13 5.04
CA TYR A 143 2.30 10.90 4.55
C TYR A 143 0.93 11.10 3.87
N MET A 144 0.13 12.08 4.35
CA MET A 144 -1.08 12.53 3.66
C MET A 144 -0.77 13.02 2.25
N LYS A 145 0.27 13.84 2.11
CA LYS A 145 0.70 14.37 0.81
C LYS A 145 1.34 13.29 -0.06
N GLU A 146 2.01 12.33 0.53
CA GLU A 146 2.62 11.22 -0.19
C GLU A 146 1.57 10.33 -0.84
N PHE A 147 0.50 9.99 -0.12
CA PHE A 147 -0.56 9.14 -0.66
C PHE A 147 -1.58 9.91 -1.53
N PHE A 148 -2.06 11.06 -1.05
CA PHE A 148 -3.18 11.81 -1.67
C PHE A 148 -2.73 13.02 -2.49
N GLY A 149 -1.43 13.30 -2.56
CA GLY A 149 -0.89 14.47 -3.25
C GLY A 149 -0.88 15.75 -2.43
N PRO A 150 -0.25 16.81 -2.99
CA PRO A 150 0.07 18.03 -2.23
C PRO A 150 -1.16 18.85 -1.81
N ASN A 151 -2.29 18.67 -2.50
CA ASN A 151 -3.51 19.46 -2.29
C ASN A 151 -4.55 18.78 -1.40
N VAL A 152 -4.20 17.67 -0.73
CA VAL A 152 -5.11 16.95 0.14
C VAL A 152 -5.62 17.83 1.29
N LYS A 153 -6.94 17.82 1.51
CA LYS A 153 -7.60 18.51 2.62
C LYS A 153 -8.05 17.50 3.66
N TYR A 154 -7.76 17.79 4.92
CA TYR A 154 -8.16 16.97 6.06
C TYR A 154 -8.08 17.81 7.35
N THR A 155 -8.61 17.26 8.43
CA THR A 155 -8.52 17.80 9.79
C THR A 155 -7.99 16.71 10.70
N TYR A 156 -7.28 17.09 11.77
CA TYR A 156 -6.81 16.10 12.73
C TYR A 156 -7.98 15.48 13.50
N GLU A 157 -8.00 14.13 13.48
CA GLU A 157 -8.98 13.37 14.26
C GLU A 157 -8.64 13.43 15.75
N ASN A 158 -9.63 13.67 16.62
CA ASN A 158 -9.38 13.77 18.05
C ASN A 158 -8.90 12.44 18.65
N SER A 159 -9.44 11.33 18.17
CA SER A 159 -9.05 10.00 18.62
C SER A 159 -9.29 8.97 17.52
N LEU A 160 -8.33 8.07 17.35
CA LEU A 160 -8.46 6.94 16.42
C LEU A 160 -7.69 5.73 16.96
N THR A 161 -8.07 4.55 16.50
CA THR A 161 -7.35 3.31 16.77
C THR A 161 -6.77 2.80 15.48
N TYR A 162 -5.48 2.47 15.49
CA TYR A 162 -4.78 2.01 14.30
C TYR A 162 -3.90 0.81 14.61
N THR A 163 -3.78 -0.12 13.65
CA THR A 163 -2.89 -1.27 13.77
C THR A 163 -1.62 -1.00 12.97
N PHE A 164 -0.52 -0.78 13.66
CA PHE A 164 0.79 -0.59 13.06
C PHE A 164 1.45 -1.93 12.77
N LEU A 165 2.08 -2.07 11.61
CA LEU A 165 2.80 -3.28 11.19
C LEU A 165 4.32 -3.03 11.28
N PHE A 166 4.86 -2.93 12.49
CA PHE A 166 6.28 -2.66 12.70
C PHE A 166 7.19 -3.89 12.59
N SER A 167 6.62 -5.10 12.62
CA SER A 167 7.37 -6.34 12.45
C SER A 167 6.53 -7.39 11.73
N LYS A 168 7.21 -8.38 11.13
CA LYS A 168 6.53 -9.51 10.48
C LYS A 168 5.67 -10.34 11.44
N GLU A 169 5.94 -10.26 12.75
CA GLU A 169 5.35 -11.11 13.79
C GLU A 169 4.39 -10.38 14.73
N GLY A 170 4.34 -9.04 14.70
CA GLY A 170 3.60 -8.25 15.68
C GLY A 170 2.69 -7.20 15.09
N LYS A 171 1.39 -7.35 15.32
CA LYS A 171 0.41 -6.26 15.13
C LYS A 171 0.43 -5.42 16.41
N ASN A 172 0.88 -4.18 16.30
CA ASN A 172 0.81 -3.22 17.40
C ASN A 172 -0.41 -2.33 17.22
N VAL A 173 -1.47 -2.59 17.96
CA VAL A 173 -2.65 -1.74 17.95
C VAL A 173 -2.41 -0.55 18.87
N GLY A 174 -2.43 0.65 18.31
CA GLY A 174 -2.28 1.90 19.04
C GLY A 174 -3.59 2.67 19.12
N LYS A 175 -3.99 3.07 20.33
CA LYS A 175 -4.97 4.11 20.53
C LYS A 175 -4.26 5.44 20.44
N MET A 176 -4.65 6.26 19.47
CA MET A 176 -4.07 7.58 19.19
C MET A 176 -5.01 8.66 19.68
N THR A 177 -4.48 9.64 20.38
CA THR A 177 -5.22 10.82 20.84
C THR A 177 -4.49 12.08 20.41
N TYR A 178 -5.17 12.99 19.72
CA TYR A 178 -4.58 14.23 19.26
C TYR A 178 -4.26 15.15 20.44
N ASN A 179 -3.01 15.55 20.51
CA ASN A 179 -2.49 16.48 21.52
C ASN A 179 -2.11 17.79 20.82
N GLN A 180 -3.04 18.74 20.81
CA GLN A 180 -2.89 20.02 20.15
C GLN A 180 -1.70 20.84 20.70
N ILE A 181 -1.46 20.77 22.02
CA ILE A 181 -0.36 21.52 22.67
C ILE A 181 0.98 21.08 22.12
N ASN A 182 1.16 19.79 21.86
CA ASN A 182 2.40 19.21 21.38
C ASN A 182 2.47 19.10 19.84
N GLY A 183 1.39 19.43 19.12
CA GLY A 183 1.31 19.24 17.68
C GLY A 183 1.60 17.79 17.27
N ALA A 184 1.02 16.83 17.99
CA ALA A 184 1.34 15.42 17.82
C ALA A 184 0.16 14.52 18.23
N TYR A 185 0.23 13.23 17.86
CA TYR A 185 -0.62 12.20 18.43
C TYR A 185 0.11 11.48 19.56
N ASP A 186 -0.49 11.41 20.73
CA ASP A 186 -0.08 10.55 21.82
C ASP A 186 -0.66 9.14 21.57
N ILE A 187 0.19 8.11 21.57
CA ILE A 187 -0.13 6.74 21.17
C ILE A 187 0.15 5.80 22.34
N VAL A 188 -0.86 5.03 22.73
CA VAL A 188 -0.73 3.95 23.71
C VAL A 188 -0.97 2.63 22.99
N PHE A 189 0.03 1.73 23.01
CA PHE A 189 -0.10 0.40 22.44
C PHE A 189 -0.74 -0.56 23.43
N GLY A 190 -1.67 -1.37 22.93
CA GLY A 190 -2.39 -2.37 23.71
C GLY A 190 -2.55 -3.69 22.97
N SER A 191 -2.83 -4.75 23.71
CA SER A 191 -3.14 -6.07 23.16
C SER A 191 -4.61 -6.12 22.76
N TYR A 192 -4.91 -5.74 21.51
CA TYR A 192 -6.22 -5.96 20.91
C TYR A 192 -6.13 -7.17 19.99
N LEU A 193 -6.84 -8.23 20.35
CA LEU A 193 -6.97 -9.42 19.50
C LEU A 193 -7.98 -9.10 18.40
N ASP A 194 -7.49 -8.86 17.19
CA ASP A 194 -8.32 -8.93 15.98
C ASP A 194 -8.66 -10.40 15.71
N ASN A 195 -9.66 -10.92 16.39
CA ASN A 195 -10.22 -12.25 16.17
C ASN A 195 -11.21 -12.25 14.98
N ILE A 196 -10.89 -11.57 13.90
CA ILE A 196 -11.66 -11.73 12.66
C ILE A 196 -11.10 -12.93 11.91
N LYS A 197 -11.44 -14.12 12.36
CA LYS A 197 -11.38 -15.30 11.51
C LYS A 197 -12.51 -15.17 10.49
N ASN A 198 -12.13 -14.88 9.25
CA ASN A 198 -13.06 -14.92 8.14
C ASN A 198 -13.12 -16.38 7.66
N ASP A 199 -13.87 -17.22 8.36
CA ASP A 199 -14.04 -18.65 8.06
C ASP A 199 -15.06 -18.90 6.91
N LYS A 200 -15.23 -17.91 6.01
CA LYS A 200 -16.09 -18.06 4.83
C LYS A 200 -15.52 -19.14 3.91
N LEU A 201 -16.35 -20.08 3.53
CA LEU A 201 -16.00 -21.14 2.57
C LEU A 201 -15.59 -20.57 1.21
N VAL A 202 -16.22 -19.46 0.80
CA VAL A 202 -15.93 -18.69 -0.41
C VAL A 202 -15.82 -17.21 -0.02
N LYS A 203 -14.82 -16.50 -0.55
CA LYS A 203 -14.69 -15.03 -0.37
C LYS A 203 -15.79 -14.33 -1.15
N ASP A 204 -16.15 -13.11 -0.74
CA ASP A 204 -17.17 -12.31 -1.45
C ASP A 204 -16.67 -11.84 -2.84
N TYR A 205 -15.36 -11.83 -3.04
CA TYR A 205 -14.72 -11.48 -4.31
C TYR A 205 -13.30 -12.07 -4.40
N TYR A 206 -12.80 -12.17 -5.63
CA TYR A 206 -11.42 -12.54 -5.96
C TYR A 206 -10.84 -11.50 -6.90
N THR A 207 -9.55 -11.16 -6.70
CA THR A 207 -8.88 -10.12 -7.46
C THR A 207 -7.52 -10.57 -7.94
N LYS A 208 -7.03 -9.91 -9.02
CA LYS A 208 -5.69 -10.13 -9.55
C LYS A 208 -5.16 -8.86 -10.20
N LEU A 209 -3.96 -8.43 -9.79
CA LEU A 209 -3.20 -7.40 -10.52
C LEU A 209 -3.00 -7.89 -11.96
N TYR A 210 -3.36 -7.05 -12.93
CA TYR A 210 -3.45 -7.49 -14.33
C TYR A 210 -2.47 -6.79 -15.24
N LYS A 211 -2.51 -5.46 -15.30
CA LYS A 211 -1.68 -4.64 -16.19
C LYS A 211 -1.33 -3.30 -15.55
N ALA A 212 -0.29 -2.65 -16.07
CA ALA A 212 0.06 -1.29 -15.72
C ALA A 212 0.51 -0.52 -16.97
N TYR A 213 0.23 0.80 -17.00
CA TYR A 213 0.50 1.66 -18.14
C TYR A 213 0.98 3.04 -17.67
N ILE A 214 1.91 3.61 -18.42
CA ILE A 214 2.21 5.05 -18.32
C ILE A 214 1.46 5.76 -19.44
N LEU A 215 0.57 6.67 -19.07
CA LEU A 215 -0.22 7.47 -20.01
C LEU A 215 0.60 8.68 -20.49
N ASP A 216 0.13 9.36 -21.54
CA ASP A 216 0.85 10.46 -22.20
C ASP A 216 1.11 11.67 -21.28
N ASP A 217 0.27 11.86 -20.26
CA ASP A 217 0.43 12.91 -19.24
C ASP A 217 1.29 12.47 -18.04
N ASN A 218 2.04 11.36 -18.18
CA ASN A 218 2.80 10.70 -17.12
C ASN A 218 1.94 10.17 -15.95
N THR A 219 0.63 10.03 -16.14
CA THR A 219 -0.21 9.32 -15.17
C THR A 219 0.09 7.82 -15.23
N LEU A 220 0.36 7.20 -14.10
CA LEU A 220 0.45 5.75 -14.01
C LEU A 220 -0.96 5.18 -13.79
N ARG A 221 -1.39 4.27 -14.69
CA ARG A 221 -2.62 3.49 -14.54
C ARG A 221 -2.27 2.06 -14.21
N ILE A 222 -2.82 1.55 -13.11
CA ILE A 222 -2.68 0.14 -12.69
C ILE A 222 -4.07 -0.50 -12.80
N GLU A 223 -4.14 -1.65 -13.46
CA GLU A 223 -5.38 -2.39 -13.67
C GLU A 223 -5.40 -3.68 -12.86
N GLU A 224 -6.52 -3.92 -12.22
CA GLU A 224 -6.84 -5.13 -11.48
C GLU A 224 -8.09 -5.76 -12.04
N LYS A 225 -8.10 -7.08 -12.17
CA LYS A 225 -9.30 -7.86 -12.49
C LYS A 225 -9.98 -8.31 -11.21
N VAL A 226 -11.32 -8.25 -11.20
CA VAL A 226 -12.16 -8.66 -10.06
C VAL A 226 -13.39 -9.45 -10.54
N ILE A 227 -13.70 -10.52 -9.81
CA ILE A 227 -14.98 -11.23 -9.88
C ILE A 227 -15.62 -11.22 -8.50
N PHE A 228 -16.94 -11.14 -8.47
CA PHE A 228 -17.75 -11.18 -7.23
C PHE A 228 -18.44 -12.53 -7.13
N THR A 229 -18.66 -12.99 -5.90
CA THR A 229 -19.22 -14.31 -5.64
C THR A 229 -20.30 -14.25 -4.58
N THR A 230 -21.31 -15.10 -4.74
CA THR A 230 -22.28 -15.41 -3.69
C THR A 230 -22.33 -16.91 -3.49
N LEU A 231 -22.39 -17.33 -2.22
CA LEU A 231 -22.59 -18.72 -1.84
C LEU A 231 -23.88 -18.82 -1.05
N THR A 232 -24.85 -19.56 -1.59
CA THR A 232 -26.11 -19.87 -0.92
C THR A 232 -26.08 -21.31 -0.46
N GLN A 233 -26.33 -21.53 0.83
CA GLN A 233 -26.45 -22.85 1.41
C GLN A 233 -27.92 -23.24 1.50
N SER A 234 -28.22 -24.48 1.15
CA SER A 234 -29.50 -25.15 1.37
C SER A 234 -29.27 -26.53 1.99
N SER A 235 -30.24 -27.05 2.72
CA SER A 235 -30.15 -28.36 3.35
C SER A 235 -31.45 -29.14 3.09
N ASN A 236 -31.30 -30.44 2.93
CA ASN A 236 -32.41 -31.40 2.92
C ASN A 236 -32.00 -32.65 3.70
N TYR A 237 -32.83 -33.69 3.66
CA TYR A 237 -32.56 -34.95 4.36
C TYR A 237 -31.30 -35.70 3.83
N ASN A 238 -30.78 -35.34 2.66
CA ASN A 238 -29.54 -35.90 2.09
C ASN A 238 -28.27 -35.10 2.47
N GLY A 239 -28.42 -33.98 3.18
CA GLY A 239 -27.28 -33.17 3.62
C GLY A 239 -27.33 -31.68 3.22
N GLU A 240 -26.18 -31.04 3.31
CA GLU A 240 -26.00 -29.64 2.92
C GLU A 240 -25.54 -29.54 1.47
N PHE A 241 -26.17 -28.64 0.74
CA PHE A 241 -25.83 -28.32 -0.64
C PHE A 241 -25.59 -26.81 -0.78
N TYR A 242 -24.73 -26.46 -1.72
CA TYR A 242 -24.34 -25.10 -2.00
C TYR A 242 -24.62 -24.73 -3.45
N SER A 243 -25.04 -23.49 -3.66
CA SER A 243 -25.13 -22.86 -4.97
C SER A 243 -24.16 -21.68 -4.99
N LEU A 244 -23.16 -21.76 -5.86
CA LEU A 244 -22.18 -20.71 -6.10
C LEU A 244 -22.56 -19.93 -7.34
N ALA A 245 -22.67 -18.62 -7.26
CA ALA A 245 -22.79 -17.75 -8.41
C ALA A 245 -21.62 -16.77 -8.48
N ILE A 246 -21.13 -16.50 -9.69
CA ILE A 246 -20.00 -15.64 -10.01
C ILE A 246 -20.49 -14.51 -10.89
N TYR A 247 -20.18 -13.27 -10.51
CA TYR A 247 -20.67 -12.08 -11.17
C TYR A 247 -19.53 -11.16 -11.62
N LYS A 248 -19.81 -10.34 -12.63
CA LYS A 248 -18.92 -9.28 -13.08
C LYS A 248 -18.98 -8.05 -12.15
N ASP A 249 -20.11 -7.80 -11.49
CA ASP A 249 -20.35 -6.58 -10.71
C ASP A 249 -20.75 -6.89 -9.26
N ASN A 250 -20.47 -5.95 -8.35
CA ASN A 250 -20.79 -6.04 -6.93
C ASN A 250 -22.30 -6.00 -6.65
N ALA A 251 -23.13 -5.50 -7.56
CA ALA A 251 -24.58 -5.52 -7.45
C ALA A 251 -25.18 -6.88 -7.76
N HIS A 252 -24.35 -7.84 -8.22
CA HIS A 252 -24.73 -9.21 -8.60
C HIS A 252 -25.79 -9.25 -9.72
N THR A 253 -25.70 -8.31 -10.66
CA THR A 253 -26.64 -8.21 -11.79
C THR A 253 -26.11 -8.87 -13.06
N ASN A 254 -24.79 -8.89 -13.24
CA ASN A 254 -24.13 -9.44 -14.43
C ASN A 254 -23.52 -10.81 -14.12
N LEU A 255 -24.33 -11.87 -14.22
CA LEU A 255 -23.93 -13.24 -13.97
C LEU A 255 -22.92 -13.73 -15.01
N ILE A 256 -21.78 -14.25 -14.54
CA ILE A 256 -20.76 -14.90 -15.37
C ILE A 256 -21.00 -16.40 -15.44
N GLU A 257 -21.22 -17.04 -14.29
CA GLU A 257 -21.42 -18.48 -14.14
C GLU A 257 -22.20 -18.79 -12.85
N GLN A 258 -22.97 -19.87 -12.88
CA GLN A 258 -23.64 -20.44 -11.71
C GLN A 258 -23.42 -21.95 -11.66
N LYS A 259 -23.10 -22.45 -10.46
CA LYS A 259 -22.98 -23.88 -10.15
C LYS A 259 -23.92 -24.19 -8.99
N ALA A 260 -24.78 -25.18 -9.15
CA ALA A 260 -25.77 -25.56 -8.14
C ALA A 260 -25.56 -27.01 -7.65
N ASN A 261 -26.14 -27.31 -6.50
CA ASN A 261 -26.14 -28.63 -5.89
C ASN A 261 -24.75 -29.22 -5.61
N MET A 262 -23.79 -28.35 -5.24
CA MET A 262 -22.43 -28.75 -4.88
C MET A 262 -22.38 -29.11 -3.40
N ASN A 263 -21.60 -30.11 -3.03
CA ASN A 263 -21.21 -30.34 -1.65
C ASN A 263 -20.01 -29.45 -1.25
N LYS A 264 -19.63 -29.46 0.01
CA LYS A 264 -18.54 -28.62 0.55
C LYS A 264 -17.19 -28.91 -0.10
N ASP A 265 -16.88 -30.18 -0.33
CA ASP A 265 -15.60 -30.61 -0.91
C ASP A 265 -15.49 -30.18 -2.38
N GLU A 266 -16.59 -30.25 -3.13
CA GLU A 266 -16.65 -29.73 -4.50
C GLU A 266 -16.44 -28.22 -4.57
N ILE A 267 -16.97 -27.43 -3.61
CA ILE A 267 -16.72 -26.00 -3.51
C ILE A 267 -15.23 -25.72 -3.26
N ILE A 268 -14.62 -26.42 -2.32
CA ILE A 268 -13.19 -26.29 -2.00
C ILE A 268 -12.34 -26.68 -3.22
N ALA A 269 -12.69 -27.74 -3.91
CA ALA A 269 -11.97 -28.25 -5.07
C ALA A 269 -12.01 -27.30 -6.29
N LEU A 270 -12.96 -26.34 -6.35
CA LEU A 270 -13.03 -25.36 -7.44
C LEU A 270 -11.79 -24.48 -7.53
N ASN A 271 -11.05 -24.28 -6.43
CA ASN A 271 -9.89 -23.40 -6.37
C ASN A 271 -10.14 -22.07 -7.11
N LEU A 272 -11.17 -21.36 -6.69
CA LEU A 272 -11.66 -20.16 -7.37
C LEU A 272 -10.55 -19.11 -7.54
N SER A 273 -10.36 -18.67 -8.76
CA SER A 273 -9.40 -17.66 -9.16
C SER A 273 -9.98 -16.78 -10.26
N VAL A 274 -9.54 -15.52 -10.29
CA VAL A 274 -9.85 -14.60 -11.39
C VAL A 274 -9.34 -15.12 -12.73
N ASP A 275 -8.25 -15.91 -12.75
CA ASP A 275 -7.66 -16.44 -13.98
C ASP A 275 -8.65 -17.23 -14.82
N ASN A 276 -9.55 -17.96 -14.18
CA ASN A 276 -10.58 -18.74 -14.85
C ASN A 276 -11.62 -17.85 -15.58
N TYR A 277 -11.67 -16.56 -15.23
CA TYR A 277 -12.68 -15.62 -15.71
C TYR A 277 -12.09 -14.33 -16.25
N ILE A 278 -10.79 -14.27 -16.54
CA ILE A 278 -10.02 -13.04 -16.82
C ILE A 278 -10.67 -12.16 -17.90
N ASN A 279 -11.25 -12.76 -18.95
CA ASN A 279 -11.88 -12.05 -20.04
C ASN A 279 -13.31 -11.57 -19.73
N LYS A 280 -13.92 -12.08 -18.65
CA LYS A 280 -15.28 -11.74 -18.21
C LYS A 280 -15.29 -10.90 -16.94
N ALA A 281 -14.16 -10.86 -16.22
CA ALA A 281 -13.99 -10.14 -14.98
C ALA A 281 -14.11 -8.62 -15.19
N ALA A 282 -14.61 -7.91 -14.19
CA ALA A 282 -14.53 -6.46 -14.18
C ALA A 282 -13.08 -5.98 -14.09
N THR A 283 -12.86 -4.73 -14.49
CA THR A 283 -11.55 -4.08 -14.39
C THR A 283 -11.66 -2.89 -13.44
N VAL A 284 -10.87 -2.91 -12.38
CA VAL A 284 -10.60 -1.73 -11.56
C VAL A 284 -9.35 -1.06 -12.09
N SER A 285 -9.44 0.22 -12.40
CA SER A 285 -8.31 1.03 -12.86
C SER A 285 -7.98 2.06 -11.79
N TYR A 286 -6.75 2.03 -11.29
CA TYR A 286 -6.20 2.98 -10.33
C TYR A 286 -5.31 3.96 -11.07
N TYR A 287 -5.50 5.25 -10.85
CA TYR A 287 -4.74 6.31 -11.49
C TYR A 287 -3.89 7.05 -10.47
N PHE A 288 -2.60 7.22 -10.79
CA PHE A 288 -1.63 7.89 -9.96
C PHE A 288 -0.96 9.02 -10.74
N LYS A 289 -0.94 10.21 -10.15
CA LYS A 289 -0.24 11.37 -10.70
C LYS A 289 1.16 11.52 -10.14
N VAL A 290 2.03 12.12 -10.92
CA VAL A 290 3.41 12.41 -10.54
C VAL A 290 3.48 13.69 -9.70
N ASN A 291 4.25 13.63 -8.62
CA ASN A 291 4.68 14.80 -7.84
C ASN A 291 6.20 14.69 -7.58
N GLY A 292 6.98 15.37 -8.40
CA GLY A 292 8.43 15.19 -8.39
C GLY A 292 8.85 13.79 -8.85
N THR A 293 9.43 13.00 -7.96
CA THR A 293 9.84 11.61 -8.21
C THR A 293 8.82 10.58 -7.73
N ASN A 294 7.77 11.01 -7.05
CA ASN A 294 6.80 10.14 -6.39
C ASN A 294 5.46 10.15 -7.13
N TYR A 295 4.71 9.07 -6.99
CA TYR A 295 3.34 8.96 -7.45
C TYR A 295 2.40 9.06 -6.24
N TYR A 296 1.25 9.73 -6.45
CA TYR A 296 0.16 9.79 -5.47
C TYR A 296 -1.15 9.37 -6.12
N PHE A 297 -2.06 8.83 -5.32
CA PHE A 297 -3.38 8.40 -5.78
C PHE A 297 -4.22 9.60 -6.22
N ASP A 298 -4.77 9.53 -7.43
CA ASP A 298 -5.66 10.54 -8.00
C ASP A 298 -7.13 10.06 -7.94
N HIS A 299 -7.41 8.95 -8.61
CA HIS A 299 -8.74 8.35 -8.62
C HIS A 299 -8.70 6.89 -9.04
N SER A 300 -9.86 6.21 -8.91
CA SER A 300 -10.07 4.90 -9.51
C SER A 300 -11.45 4.79 -10.13
N THR A 301 -11.60 3.84 -11.07
CA THR A 301 -12.86 3.50 -11.72
C THR A 301 -12.99 1.99 -11.85
N ILE A 302 -14.23 1.46 -11.89
CA ILE A 302 -14.53 0.06 -12.19
C ILE A 302 -15.43 -0.04 -13.43
N SER A 303 -15.13 -1.03 -14.32
CA SER A 303 -15.84 -1.24 -15.58
C SER A 303 -16.11 -2.73 -15.86
#